data_2623ff2fcb2c2bbd340e93f32c1086b3
#
_entry.id   2623ff2fcb2c2bbd340e93f32c1086b3
#
_cell.length_a   1.000
_cell.length_b   1.000
_cell.length_c   1.000
_cell.angle_alpha   90.00
_cell.angle_beta   90.00
_cell.angle_gamma   90.00
#
_symmetry.space_group_name_H-M   'P 1'
#
loop_
_entity.id
_entity.type
_entity.pdbx_description
1 polymer ?
#
loop_
_entity_poly.entity_id
_entity_poly.type
_entity_poly.pdbx_seq_one_letter_code
_entity_poly.pdbx_strand_id
1 'polypeptide(L)'
;HGGHKREGARGVIEEKNKDHDILNGVGHVFAPSDVYGVRHLTDQDTILLRGAVTKTMDPKSENVDGKKNDPMQALAWLHPYVAPDGKTKGEAFCTTAGASCDFVSEGLRRIVVNACYHLTGLKVPDKADVDYVDPFYPSFYGFIRDKNWFKDLDMQAEDYGLGKTPHAPDPQGTPSWPHRPMPKKG
;
A
#
# COMPACT_ATOMS: atom_id res chain seq x y z
N HIS A 1 10.87 7.96 7.59
CA HIS A 1 9.57 7.30 7.70
C HIS A 1 8.76 7.89 8.87
N GLY A 2 7.47 7.60 8.95
CA GLY A 2 6.59 8.01 10.04
C GLY A 2 6.86 7.27 11.35
N GLY A 3 5.89 7.27 12.24
CA GLY A 3 5.96 6.56 13.53
C GLY A 3 5.11 5.30 13.49
N HIS A 4 5.70 4.14 13.32
CA HIS A 4 5.01 2.85 13.29
C HIS A 4 3.95 2.74 14.39
N LYS A 5 2.76 2.29 14.01
CA LYS A 5 1.61 2.07 14.91
C LYS A 5 1.06 3.34 15.59
N ARG A 6 1.49 4.52 15.17
CA ARG A 6 0.99 5.81 15.70
C ARG A 6 0.57 6.77 14.60
N GLU A 7 1.29 6.77 13.51
CA GLU A 7 1.14 7.64 12.36
C GLU A 7 0.85 6.76 11.13
N GLY A 8 0.12 7.29 10.16
CA GLY A 8 -0.08 6.68 8.85
C GLY A 8 0.49 7.57 7.76
N ALA A 9 0.32 7.18 6.51
CA ALA A 9 0.70 7.99 5.36
C ALA A 9 -0.48 8.14 4.39
N ARG A 10 -0.79 9.39 4.03
CA ARG A 10 -1.74 9.72 2.98
C ARG A 10 -1.01 9.88 1.65
N GLY A 11 -1.51 9.21 0.60
CA GLY A 11 -1.00 9.40 -0.75
C GLY A 11 -1.39 10.77 -1.30
N VAL A 12 -0.40 11.52 -1.76
CA VAL A 12 -0.55 12.80 -2.44
C VAL A 12 -0.04 12.63 -3.87
N ILE A 13 -0.88 12.92 -4.85
CA ILE A 13 -0.50 12.82 -6.28
C ILE A 13 0.65 13.78 -6.56
N GLU A 14 1.70 13.29 -7.21
CA GLU A 14 2.78 14.12 -7.72
C GLU A 14 2.28 14.95 -8.90
N GLU A 15 2.19 16.26 -8.74
CA GLU A 15 1.52 17.17 -9.67
C GLU A 15 2.05 17.06 -11.11
N LYS A 16 3.36 16.89 -11.29
CA LYS A 16 3.97 16.77 -12.64
C LYS A 16 3.55 15.50 -13.38
N ASN A 17 3.02 14.48 -12.68
CA ASN A 17 2.65 13.18 -13.23
C ASN A 17 1.15 12.87 -13.02
N LYS A 18 0.33 13.86 -12.68
CA LYS A 18 -1.10 13.69 -12.35
C LYS A 18 -1.94 13.06 -13.46
N ASP A 19 -1.52 13.24 -14.71
CA ASP A 19 -2.22 12.72 -15.88
C ASP A 19 -1.71 11.33 -16.33
N HIS A 20 -0.85 10.69 -15.52
CA HIS A 20 -0.35 9.35 -15.80
C HIS A 20 -1.49 8.32 -15.67
N ASP A 21 -1.61 7.41 -16.64
CA ASP A 21 -2.70 6.44 -16.74
C ASP A 21 -2.84 5.53 -15.51
N ILE A 22 -1.75 5.19 -14.83
CA ILE A 22 -1.77 4.45 -13.56
C ILE A 22 -2.59 5.18 -12.48
N LEU A 23 -2.76 6.49 -12.60
CA LEU A 23 -3.56 7.30 -11.67
C LEU A 23 -5.04 7.38 -12.04
N ASN A 24 -5.47 6.75 -13.14
CA ASN A 24 -6.87 6.75 -13.57
C ASN A 24 -7.81 6.27 -12.46
N GLY A 25 -8.76 7.12 -12.07
CA GLY A 25 -9.75 6.82 -11.04
C GLY A 25 -9.19 6.58 -9.63
N VAL A 26 -7.89 6.83 -9.41
CA VAL A 26 -7.27 6.72 -8.07
C VAL A 26 -7.79 7.85 -7.20
N GLY A 27 -8.54 7.50 -6.17
CA GLY A 27 -9.03 8.41 -5.14
C GLY A 27 -8.09 8.50 -3.94
N HIS A 28 -8.68 8.56 -2.75
CA HIS A 28 -7.88 8.60 -1.52
C HIS A 28 -7.04 7.35 -1.34
N VAL A 29 -5.73 7.56 -1.11
CA VAL A 29 -4.80 6.51 -0.69
C VAL A 29 -4.41 6.77 0.75
N PHE A 30 -4.48 5.75 1.57
CA PHE A 30 -4.01 5.80 2.96
C PHE A 30 -3.32 4.49 3.33
N ALA A 31 -2.13 4.59 3.88
CA ALA A 31 -1.33 3.46 4.32
C ALA A 31 -1.11 3.52 5.84
N PRO A 32 -1.84 2.70 6.63
CA PRO A 32 -1.58 2.55 8.07
C PRO A 32 -0.18 2.06 8.39
N SER A 33 0.47 1.37 7.45
CA SER A 33 1.82 0.84 7.64
C SER A 33 2.91 1.89 7.50
N ASP A 34 2.57 3.12 7.07
CA ASP A 34 3.51 4.23 7.00
C ASP A 34 4.14 4.45 5.59
N VAL A 35 5.05 5.42 5.49
CA VAL A 35 5.89 5.67 4.32
C VAL A 35 7.36 5.64 4.73
N TYR A 36 8.21 5.09 3.87
CA TYR A 36 9.63 4.90 4.15
C TYR A 36 10.50 5.85 3.32
N GLY A 37 11.67 6.18 3.85
CA GLY A 37 12.71 6.84 3.07
C GLY A 37 13.22 5.93 1.96
N VAL A 38 12.97 6.31 0.72
CA VAL A 38 13.46 5.60 -0.46
C VAL A 38 14.85 6.12 -0.81
N ARG A 39 15.78 5.19 -1.06
CA ARG A 39 17.14 5.52 -1.48
C ARG A 39 17.32 5.22 -2.97
N HIS A 40 18.28 5.90 -3.57
CA HIS A 40 18.68 5.68 -4.96
C HIS A 40 17.60 6.00 -6.01
N LEU A 41 16.62 6.84 -5.67
CA LEU A 41 15.77 7.45 -6.69
C LEU A 41 16.63 8.35 -7.58
N THR A 42 16.34 8.31 -8.87
CA THR A 42 17.02 9.11 -9.91
C THR A 42 16.01 9.96 -10.68
N ASP A 43 16.48 10.80 -11.57
CA ASP A 43 15.62 11.58 -12.47
C ASP A 43 14.85 10.71 -13.48
N GLN A 44 15.22 9.44 -13.60
CA GLN A 44 14.53 8.48 -14.46
C GLN A 44 13.30 7.86 -13.77
N ASP A 45 13.20 7.98 -12.44
CA ASP A 45 12.05 7.47 -11.69
C ASP A 45 10.84 8.39 -11.86
N THR A 46 9.70 7.79 -12.21
CA THR A 46 8.43 8.51 -12.33
C THR A 46 7.66 8.39 -11.02
N ILE A 47 7.76 9.41 -10.15
CA ILE A 47 7.01 9.44 -8.90
C ILE A 47 5.53 9.66 -9.21
N LEU A 48 4.67 8.78 -8.76
CA LEU A 48 3.20 8.86 -8.92
C LEU A 48 2.54 9.44 -7.67
N LEU A 49 2.93 8.92 -6.50
CA LEU A 49 2.42 9.38 -5.21
C LEU A 49 3.58 9.70 -4.25
N ARG A 50 3.39 10.77 -3.48
CA ARG A 50 4.18 11.05 -2.28
C ARG A 50 3.38 10.71 -1.03
N GLY A 51 4.05 10.35 0.05
CA GLY A 51 3.43 10.02 1.32
C GLY A 51 3.46 11.19 2.29
N ALA A 52 2.31 11.76 2.58
CA ALA A 52 2.15 12.74 3.65
C ALA A 52 1.91 11.99 4.97
N VAL A 53 2.87 12.05 5.88
CA VAL A 53 2.76 11.44 7.22
C VAL A 53 1.71 12.21 8.02
N THR A 54 0.74 11.48 8.58
CA THR A 54 -0.37 12.04 9.37
C THR A 54 -0.10 11.91 10.87
N LYS A 55 -0.67 12.81 11.69
CA LYS A 55 -0.47 12.81 13.15
C LYS A 55 -1.03 11.56 13.83
N THR A 56 -2.00 10.92 13.22
CA THR A 56 -2.63 9.69 13.74
C THR A 56 -2.92 8.70 12.62
N MET A 57 -3.43 7.52 12.98
CA MET A 57 -3.88 6.48 12.05
C MET A 57 -5.22 6.79 11.37
N ASP A 58 -5.80 7.97 11.60
CA ASP A 58 -7.01 8.41 10.90
C ASP A 58 -6.64 9.02 9.54
N PRO A 59 -7.20 8.54 8.42
CA PRO A 59 -6.99 9.13 7.10
C PRO A 59 -7.32 10.63 7.00
N LYS A 60 -8.17 11.14 7.89
CA LYS A 60 -8.55 12.55 7.96
C LYS A 60 -7.67 13.39 8.87
N SER A 61 -6.73 12.75 9.58
CA SER A 61 -5.82 13.45 10.48
C SER A 61 -4.98 14.48 9.73
N GLU A 62 -4.60 15.54 10.41
CA GLU A 62 -3.66 16.52 9.89
C GLU A 62 -2.29 15.90 9.61
N ASN A 63 -1.54 16.54 8.73
CA ASN A 63 -0.15 16.14 8.46
C ASN A 63 0.75 16.51 9.65
N VAL A 64 1.79 15.71 9.85
CA VAL A 64 2.90 16.06 10.76
C VAL A 64 3.73 17.16 10.12
N ASP A 65 4.13 18.15 10.90
CA ASP A 65 5.00 19.22 10.44
C ASP A 65 6.48 18.80 10.39
N GLY A 66 7.26 19.50 9.58
CA GLY A 66 8.72 19.39 9.51
C GLY A 66 9.23 18.21 8.70
N LYS A 67 10.41 17.68 9.07
CA LYS A 67 11.26 16.80 8.25
C LYS A 67 10.61 15.50 7.74
N LYS A 68 9.50 15.05 8.30
CA LYS A 68 8.80 13.87 7.80
C LYS A 68 8.06 14.14 6.50
N ASN A 69 7.62 15.38 6.31
CA ASN A 69 6.84 15.82 5.16
C ASN A 69 7.54 16.90 4.33
N ASP A 70 8.76 17.30 4.69
CA ASP A 70 9.53 18.29 3.95
C ASP A 70 10.97 17.80 3.71
N PRO A 71 11.25 17.21 2.52
CA PRO A 71 10.29 16.81 1.48
C PRO A 71 9.53 15.52 1.82
N MET A 72 8.30 15.38 1.30
CA MET A 72 7.55 14.13 1.38
C MET A 72 8.30 13.01 0.64
N GLN A 73 8.33 11.82 1.24
CA GLN A 73 8.95 10.64 0.63
C GLN A 73 8.09 10.09 -0.52
N ALA A 74 8.71 9.39 -1.47
CA ALA A 74 7.97 8.66 -2.49
C ALA A 74 7.15 7.52 -1.85
N LEU A 75 5.87 7.44 -2.17
CA LEU A 75 4.97 6.38 -1.73
C LEU A 75 4.77 5.35 -2.84
N ALA A 76 4.61 5.79 -4.09
CA ALA A 76 4.50 4.93 -5.27
C ALA A 76 5.21 5.58 -6.46
N TRP A 77 5.93 4.77 -7.25
CA TRP A 77 6.70 5.24 -8.40
C TRP A 77 6.93 4.12 -9.41
N LEU A 78 7.32 4.50 -10.63
CA LEU A 78 7.86 3.61 -11.64
C LEU A 78 9.38 3.74 -11.69
N HIS A 79 10.07 2.62 -11.81
CA HIS A 79 11.53 2.53 -11.90
C HIS A 79 11.93 1.82 -13.20
N PRO A 80 12.62 2.49 -14.14
CA PRO A 80 13.14 1.83 -15.31
C PRO A 80 14.37 1.00 -14.96
N TYR A 81 14.49 -0.18 -15.54
CA TYR A 81 15.65 -1.05 -15.32
C TYR A 81 16.15 -1.70 -16.61
N VAL A 82 17.39 -2.16 -16.57
CA VAL A 82 17.96 -3.03 -17.60
C VAL A 82 18.14 -4.41 -17.01
N ALA A 83 17.62 -5.43 -17.70
CA ALA A 83 17.73 -6.81 -17.26
C ALA A 83 19.19 -7.30 -17.19
N PRO A 84 19.49 -8.41 -16.50
CA PRO A 84 20.85 -8.94 -16.36
C PRO A 84 21.55 -9.27 -17.70
N ASP A 85 20.80 -9.42 -18.80
CA ASP A 85 21.34 -9.62 -20.15
C ASP A 85 22.00 -8.34 -20.72
N GLY A 86 21.88 -7.21 -20.03
CA GLY A 86 22.43 -5.91 -20.44
C GLY A 86 21.74 -5.24 -21.63
N LYS A 87 20.65 -5.80 -22.14
CA LYS A 87 19.95 -5.38 -23.37
C LYS A 87 18.47 -5.11 -23.17
N THR A 88 17.79 -6.03 -22.50
CA THR A 88 16.34 -5.93 -22.28
C THR A 88 16.05 -4.83 -21.28
N LYS A 89 15.25 -3.84 -21.69
CA LYS A 89 14.76 -2.76 -20.83
C LYS A 89 13.37 -3.10 -20.32
N GLY A 90 13.11 -2.77 -19.09
CA GLY A 90 11.82 -2.93 -18.46
C GLY A 90 11.52 -1.80 -17.48
N GLU A 91 10.34 -1.84 -16.90
CA GLU A 91 9.89 -0.91 -15.89
C GLU A 91 9.25 -1.70 -14.74
N ALA A 92 9.42 -1.22 -13.52
CA ALA A 92 8.86 -1.82 -12.32
C ALA A 92 8.01 -0.79 -11.57
N PHE A 93 6.80 -1.18 -11.17
CA PHE A 93 6.03 -0.40 -10.21
C PHE A 93 6.51 -0.73 -8.79
N CYS A 94 6.80 0.31 -8.05
CA CYS A 94 7.31 0.24 -6.69
C CYS A 94 6.39 1.01 -5.73
N THR A 95 6.20 0.48 -4.52
CA THR A 95 5.49 1.19 -3.46
C THR A 95 6.03 0.83 -2.10
N THR A 96 6.04 1.81 -1.17
CA THR A 96 6.35 1.57 0.24
C THR A 96 5.11 1.13 1.05
N ALA A 97 3.91 1.32 0.50
CA ALA A 97 2.65 0.82 1.07
C ALA A 97 2.35 -0.57 0.48
N GLY A 98 2.11 -1.57 1.31
CA GLY A 98 1.87 -2.93 0.84
C GLY A 98 1.58 -3.94 1.93
N ALA A 99 1.44 -3.53 3.19
CA ALA A 99 0.92 -4.39 4.22
C ALA A 99 -0.57 -4.70 3.96
N SER A 100 -1.05 -5.86 4.42
CA SER A 100 -2.46 -6.22 4.21
C SER A 100 -3.44 -5.14 4.67
N CYS A 101 -3.14 -4.46 5.78
CA CYS A 101 -3.95 -3.36 6.28
C CYS A 101 -3.99 -2.13 5.34
N ASP A 102 -2.98 -1.91 4.50
CA ASP A 102 -2.96 -0.80 3.54
C ASP A 102 -3.96 -1.04 2.40
N PHE A 103 -4.20 -2.30 2.02
CA PHE A 103 -5.16 -2.66 0.97
C PHE A 103 -6.63 -2.48 1.36
N VAL A 104 -6.92 -2.03 2.57
CA VAL A 104 -8.23 -1.46 2.92
C VAL A 104 -8.49 -0.17 2.12
N SER A 105 -7.44 0.55 1.74
CA SER A 105 -7.53 1.73 0.88
C SER A 105 -7.90 1.34 -0.56
N GLU A 106 -9.07 1.76 -1.03
CA GLU A 106 -9.51 1.53 -2.41
C GLU A 106 -8.54 2.14 -3.42
N GLY A 107 -8.04 3.35 -3.14
CA GLY A 107 -7.08 4.02 -4.02
C GLY A 107 -5.77 3.26 -4.15
N LEU A 108 -5.30 2.60 -3.07
CA LEU A 108 -4.10 1.75 -3.15
C LEU A 108 -4.35 0.50 -4.00
N ARG A 109 -5.49 -0.16 -3.83
CA ARG A 109 -5.84 -1.30 -4.68
C ARG A 109 -5.87 -0.90 -6.16
N ARG A 110 -6.47 0.27 -6.45
CA ARG A 110 -6.63 0.75 -7.83
C ARG A 110 -5.30 1.09 -8.48
N ILE A 111 -4.39 1.77 -7.78
CA ILE A 111 -3.08 2.08 -8.36
C ILE A 111 -2.27 0.81 -8.64
N VAL A 112 -2.37 -0.21 -7.80
CA VAL A 112 -1.71 -1.52 -8.04
C VAL A 112 -2.31 -2.23 -9.25
N VAL A 113 -3.63 -2.28 -9.36
CA VAL A 113 -4.31 -2.90 -10.52
C VAL A 113 -4.00 -2.14 -11.80
N ASN A 114 -4.05 -0.80 -11.78
CA ASN A 114 -3.69 0.03 -12.91
C ASN A 114 -2.23 -0.19 -13.35
N ALA A 115 -1.32 -0.34 -12.39
CA ALA A 115 0.08 -0.66 -12.68
C ALA A 115 0.22 -2.03 -13.38
N CYS A 116 -0.58 -3.03 -13.02
CA CYS A 116 -0.61 -4.31 -13.71
C CYS A 116 -1.06 -4.15 -15.18
N TYR A 117 -2.11 -3.36 -15.45
CA TYR A 117 -2.52 -3.05 -16.83
C TYR A 117 -1.41 -2.36 -17.60
N HIS A 118 -0.84 -1.30 -17.03
CA HIS A 118 0.22 -0.50 -17.66
C HIS A 118 1.45 -1.35 -18.01
N LEU A 119 1.99 -2.10 -17.04
CA LEU A 119 3.21 -2.90 -17.21
C LEU A 119 3.03 -4.09 -18.14
N THR A 120 1.82 -4.55 -18.38
CA THR A 120 1.51 -5.60 -19.34
C THR A 120 1.14 -5.07 -20.74
N GLY A 121 1.19 -3.74 -20.94
CA GLY A 121 0.83 -3.09 -22.20
C GLY A 121 -0.67 -3.10 -22.51
N LEU A 122 -1.51 -3.36 -21.53
CA LEU A 122 -2.95 -3.28 -21.64
C LEU A 122 -3.42 -1.84 -21.40
N LYS A 123 -4.52 -1.45 -22.07
CA LYS A 123 -5.12 -0.14 -21.79
C LYS A 123 -5.61 -0.08 -20.34
N VAL A 124 -5.11 0.88 -19.58
CA VAL A 124 -5.60 1.14 -18.23
C VAL A 124 -7.03 1.69 -18.31
N PRO A 125 -8.01 1.08 -17.60
CA PRO A 125 -9.37 1.60 -17.55
C PRO A 125 -9.43 3.01 -16.93
N ASP A 126 -10.44 3.80 -17.30
CA ASP A 126 -10.67 5.11 -16.66
C ASP A 126 -10.91 4.97 -15.14
N LYS A 127 -11.51 3.86 -14.73
CA LYS A 127 -11.70 3.47 -13.34
C LYS A 127 -11.75 1.93 -13.23
N ALA A 128 -10.65 1.30 -12.93
CA ALA A 128 -10.62 -0.15 -12.71
C ALA A 128 -11.51 -0.55 -11.53
N ASP A 129 -12.26 -1.65 -11.68
CA ASP A 129 -12.97 -2.27 -10.57
C ASP A 129 -11.96 -2.94 -9.62
N VAL A 130 -12.06 -2.61 -8.36
CA VAL A 130 -11.18 -3.11 -7.29
C VAL A 130 -11.98 -3.47 -6.04
N ASP A 131 -13.26 -3.75 -6.20
CA ASP A 131 -14.07 -4.26 -5.13
C ASP A 131 -13.54 -5.61 -4.63
N TYR A 132 -13.76 -5.91 -3.39
CA TYR A 132 -13.37 -7.21 -2.84
C TYR A 132 -14.26 -8.31 -3.41
N VAL A 133 -13.65 -9.35 -3.96
CA VAL A 133 -14.39 -10.54 -4.41
C VAL A 133 -14.98 -11.27 -3.22
N ASP A 134 -14.22 -11.39 -2.15
CA ASP A 134 -14.63 -11.94 -0.87
C ASP A 134 -14.44 -10.91 0.24
N PRO A 135 -15.16 -10.99 1.38
CA PRO A 135 -14.94 -10.09 2.51
C PRO A 135 -13.48 -10.12 2.97
N PHE A 136 -12.88 -8.95 3.08
CA PHE A 136 -11.47 -8.79 3.41
C PHE A 136 -11.29 -8.30 4.85
N TYR A 137 -10.71 -9.13 5.70
CA TYR A 137 -10.48 -8.86 7.13
C TYR A 137 -8.98 -8.91 7.46
N PRO A 138 -8.19 -7.92 7.05
CA PRO A 138 -6.76 -7.96 7.29
C PRO A 138 -6.43 -7.82 8.77
N SER A 139 -5.43 -8.57 9.22
CA SER A 139 -4.74 -8.29 10.48
C SER A 139 -3.79 -7.11 10.30
N PHE A 140 -3.43 -6.45 11.40
CA PHE A 140 -2.44 -5.41 11.37
C PHE A 140 -1.03 -6.02 11.30
N TYR A 141 -0.08 -5.31 10.69
CA TYR A 141 1.30 -5.75 10.68
C TYR A 141 1.93 -5.71 12.08
N GLY A 142 2.93 -6.57 12.34
CA GLY A 142 3.65 -6.60 13.61
C GLY A 142 5.02 -7.25 13.51
N PHE A 143 5.88 -6.86 14.43
CA PHE A 143 7.19 -7.49 14.61
C PHE A 143 7.04 -8.59 15.66
N ILE A 144 6.63 -9.77 15.21
CA ILE A 144 6.30 -10.89 16.10
C ILE A 144 7.58 -11.57 16.53
N ARG A 145 7.83 -11.60 17.84
CA ARG A 145 9.02 -12.22 18.42
C ARG A 145 8.78 -13.65 18.90
N ASP A 146 7.52 -14.03 19.12
CA ASP A 146 7.15 -15.37 19.49
C ASP A 146 7.43 -16.34 18.34
N LYS A 147 8.34 -17.28 18.58
CA LYS A 147 8.77 -18.28 17.57
C LYS A 147 7.66 -19.27 17.21
N ASN A 148 6.70 -19.45 18.09
CA ASN A 148 5.58 -20.37 17.88
C ASN A 148 4.37 -19.70 17.26
N TRP A 149 4.29 -18.37 17.21
CA TRP A 149 3.12 -17.62 16.70
C TRP A 149 2.52 -18.20 15.44
N PHE A 150 3.32 -18.36 14.38
CA PHE A 150 2.82 -18.84 13.09
C PHE A 150 2.47 -20.33 13.12
N LYS A 151 3.15 -21.11 13.95
CA LYS A 151 2.84 -22.52 14.18
C LYS A 151 1.52 -22.69 14.92
N ASP A 152 1.29 -21.86 15.95
CA ASP A 152 0.09 -21.91 16.77
C ASP A 152 -1.16 -21.39 16.03
N LEU A 153 -0.97 -20.55 15.00
CA LEU A 153 -2.05 -20.13 14.11
C LEU A 153 -2.51 -21.26 13.18
N ASP A 154 -1.71 -22.30 12.99
CA ASP A 154 -1.99 -23.49 12.16
C ASP A 154 -2.60 -23.12 10.78
N MET A 155 -2.05 -22.09 10.12
CA MET A 155 -2.56 -21.59 8.85
C MET A 155 -2.24 -22.56 7.72
N GLN A 156 -3.28 -23.04 7.04
CA GLN A 156 -3.16 -23.94 5.90
C GLN A 156 -3.40 -23.18 4.59
N ALA A 157 -2.76 -23.59 3.49
CA ALA A 157 -2.97 -22.96 2.19
C ALA A 157 -4.44 -23.03 1.74
N GLU A 158 -5.14 -24.08 2.13
CA GLU A 158 -6.54 -24.31 1.83
C GLU A 158 -7.50 -23.33 2.49
N ASP A 159 -7.06 -22.63 3.55
CA ASP A 159 -7.85 -21.59 4.24
C ASP A 159 -7.92 -20.30 3.41
N TYR A 160 -7.10 -20.19 2.35
CA TYR A 160 -7.00 -19.01 1.49
C TYR A 160 -7.47 -19.35 0.07
N GLY A 161 -8.07 -18.37 -0.60
CA GLY A 161 -8.55 -18.50 -1.97
C GLY A 161 -9.97 -17.97 -2.13
N LEU A 162 -10.52 -18.12 -3.33
CA LEU A 162 -11.89 -17.67 -3.63
C LEU A 162 -12.93 -18.36 -2.74
N GLY A 163 -13.86 -17.60 -2.23
CA GLY A 163 -14.90 -18.07 -1.31
C GLY A 163 -14.41 -18.23 0.14
N LYS A 164 -13.19 -17.85 0.44
CA LYS A 164 -12.62 -17.91 1.79
C LYS A 164 -12.46 -16.51 2.37
N THR A 165 -12.61 -16.40 3.67
CA THR A 165 -12.47 -15.14 4.40
C THR A 165 -11.62 -15.34 5.66
N PRO A 166 -10.35 -15.75 5.50
CA PRO A 166 -9.51 -16.03 6.65
C PRO A 166 -9.26 -14.75 7.45
N HIS A 167 -9.24 -14.89 8.76
CA HIS A 167 -8.97 -13.80 9.69
C HIS A 167 -7.97 -14.26 10.74
N ALA A 168 -6.76 -13.74 10.65
CA ALA A 168 -5.75 -13.96 11.68
C ALA A 168 -5.90 -12.94 12.82
N PRO A 169 -5.59 -13.32 14.07
CA PRO A 169 -5.58 -12.37 15.17
C PRO A 169 -4.53 -11.29 14.97
N ASP A 170 -4.77 -10.11 15.51
CA ASP A 170 -3.78 -9.05 15.48
C ASP A 170 -2.58 -9.38 16.37
N PRO A 171 -1.37 -9.00 15.95
CA PRO A 171 -0.22 -9.03 16.82
C PRO A 171 -0.40 -8.16 18.07
N GLN A 172 0.24 -8.54 19.16
CA GLN A 172 0.25 -7.74 20.38
C GLN A 172 0.69 -6.29 20.10
N GLY A 173 0.01 -5.33 20.69
CA GLY A 173 0.28 -3.90 20.51
C GLY A 173 -0.21 -3.33 19.19
N THR A 174 -1.14 -4.02 18.52
CA THR A 174 -1.87 -3.42 17.39
C THR A 174 -2.65 -2.20 17.87
N PRO A 175 -2.48 -1.03 17.21
CA PRO A 175 -3.22 0.17 17.56
C PRO A 175 -4.69 0.07 17.12
N SER A 176 -5.53 0.89 17.71
CA SER A 176 -6.82 1.19 17.10
C SER A 176 -6.60 1.93 15.79
N TRP A 177 -7.16 1.44 14.70
CA TRP A 177 -7.11 2.09 13.39
C TRP A 177 -8.53 2.19 12.80
N PRO A 178 -8.96 3.43 12.49
CA PRO A 178 -10.29 3.68 11.94
C PRO A 178 -10.51 2.93 10.63
N HIS A 179 -11.77 2.64 10.35
CA HIS A 179 -12.22 1.98 9.12
C HIS A 179 -11.72 0.55 8.91
N ARG A 180 -11.24 -0.10 9.97
CA ARG A 180 -10.90 -1.51 9.91
C ARG A 180 -12.14 -2.35 9.61
N PRO A 181 -12.16 -3.11 8.51
CA PRO A 181 -13.20 -4.07 8.27
C PRO A 181 -13.11 -5.21 9.30
N MET A 182 -14.24 -5.62 9.83
CA MET A 182 -14.34 -6.69 10.80
C MET A 182 -15.46 -7.65 10.39
N PRO A 183 -15.32 -8.96 10.64
CA PRO A 183 -16.43 -9.91 10.49
C PRO A 183 -17.64 -9.42 11.30
N LYS A 184 -18.82 -9.54 10.72
CA LYS A 184 -20.05 -9.31 11.49
C LYS A 184 -20.09 -10.32 12.61
N LYS A 185 -20.29 -9.86 13.84
CA LYS A 185 -20.59 -10.77 14.96
C LYS A 185 -21.90 -11.47 14.62
N GLY A 186 -21.82 -12.78 14.44
CA GLY A 186 -22.98 -13.65 14.30
C GLY A 186 -23.85 -13.66 15.58
#